data_054e0255483303fe06538ccfe1f78a46
#
_entry.id   054e0255483303fe06538ccfe1f78a46
#
_cell.length_a   1.000
_cell.length_b   1.000
_cell.length_c   1.000
_cell.angle_alpha   90.00
_cell.angle_beta   90.00
_cell.angle_gamma   90.00
#
_symmetry.space_group_name_H-M   'P 1'
#
loop_
_entity.id
_entity.type
_entity.pdbx_description
1 polymer ?
#
loop_
_entity_poly.entity_id
_entity_poly.type
_entity_poly.pdbx_seq_one_letter_code
_entity_poly.pdbx_strand_id
1 'polypeptide(L)'
;LKREKVEETGGTGTDHAETKYRIVPSDVAMEYRQYFQEILIDEYQDSNLVQEYLLSAISGEEEGRYNRFMVGDVKQSIYKFRLARPELFLEKYDTYQETGDLCRIDLAKNFRSRIQVVDAVNGVFSRIMSREIGGIAYDDKAALYPGAVYPAQEDPAYGSELLLIRKPEKGEREESGIGEQHAEGAGV
;
A
#
# COMPACT_ATOMS: atom_id res chain seq x y z
N LEU A 1 12.59 -18.03 8.98
CA LEU A 1 11.76 -19.03 8.31
C LEU A 1 12.59 -20.26 7.97
N LYS A 2 12.03 -21.46 8.11
CA LYS A 2 12.64 -22.74 7.68
C LYS A 2 11.68 -23.48 6.74
N ARG A 3 12.21 -24.38 5.93
CA ARG A 3 11.41 -25.28 5.10
C ARG A 3 11.17 -26.58 5.86
N GLU A 4 9.95 -27.02 5.90
CA GLU A 4 9.55 -28.30 6.46
C GLU A 4 8.96 -29.16 5.34
N LYS A 5 9.40 -30.44 5.28
CA LYS A 5 8.90 -31.38 4.29
C LYS A 5 7.48 -31.80 4.67
N VAL A 6 6.56 -31.69 3.72
CA VAL A 6 5.20 -32.19 3.91
C VAL A 6 5.16 -33.66 3.45
N GLU A 7 4.84 -34.58 4.37
CA GLU A 7 4.57 -35.98 4.01
C GLU A 7 3.11 -36.10 3.56
N GLU A 8 2.90 -36.49 2.31
CA GLU A 8 1.56 -36.85 1.85
C GLU A 8 1.20 -38.23 2.39
N THR A 9 0.24 -38.30 3.31
CA THR A 9 -0.38 -39.55 3.73
C THR A 9 -1.38 -40.01 2.66
N GLY A 10 -0.98 -40.98 1.85
CA GLY A 10 -1.91 -41.84 1.09
C GLY A 10 -2.20 -41.44 -0.35
N GLY A 11 -1.48 -42.08 -1.26
CA GLY A 11 -1.83 -42.21 -2.69
C GLY A 11 -1.00 -43.30 -3.32
N THR A 12 -1.58 -44.46 -3.56
CA THR A 12 -0.97 -45.54 -4.36
C THR A 12 -0.97 -45.15 -5.85
N GLY A 13 0.13 -44.59 -6.29
CA GLY A 13 0.35 -44.28 -7.70
C GLY A 13 1.82 -43.93 -7.93
N THR A 14 2.46 -44.68 -8.82
CA THR A 14 3.84 -44.50 -9.28
C THR A 14 3.89 -43.27 -10.20
N ASP A 15 4.02 -42.09 -9.63
CA ASP A 15 4.41 -40.88 -10.32
C ASP A 15 5.43 -40.11 -9.47
N HIS A 16 6.36 -39.44 -10.11
CA HIS A 16 7.46 -38.74 -9.47
C HIS A 16 6.93 -37.85 -8.35
N ALA A 17 7.12 -38.28 -7.11
CA ALA A 17 6.66 -37.55 -5.92
C ALA A 17 7.42 -36.23 -5.85
N GLU A 18 6.79 -35.14 -6.28
CA GLU A 18 7.30 -33.80 -6.01
C GLU A 18 7.30 -33.57 -4.50
N THR A 19 8.47 -33.38 -3.96
CA THR A 19 8.62 -33.07 -2.53
C THR A 19 8.04 -31.68 -2.27
N LYS A 20 6.87 -31.62 -1.66
CA LYS A 20 6.25 -30.36 -1.23
C LYS A 20 6.89 -29.87 0.07
N TYR A 21 7.23 -28.61 0.11
CA TYR A 21 7.76 -27.94 1.29
C TYR A 21 6.77 -26.88 1.79
N ARG A 22 6.59 -26.85 3.09
CA ARG A 22 5.90 -25.77 3.79
C ARG A 22 6.93 -24.82 4.41
N ILE A 23 6.69 -23.53 4.33
CA ILE A 23 7.48 -22.51 5.02
C ILE A 23 6.89 -22.38 6.43
N VAL A 24 7.73 -22.56 7.44
CA VAL A 24 7.37 -22.48 8.86
C VAL A 24 8.29 -21.52 9.59
N PRO A 25 7.86 -20.94 10.73
CA PRO A 25 8.75 -20.17 11.59
C PRO A 25 9.97 -20.96 12.01
N SER A 26 11.14 -20.31 12.06
CA SER A 26 12.36 -20.89 12.64
C SER A 26 12.33 -20.75 14.16
N ASP A 27 13.23 -21.45 14.85
CA ASP A 27 13.34 -21.35 16.30
C ASP A 27 13.62 -19.90 16.75
N VAL A 28 14.47 -19.17 16.01
CA VAL A 28 14.71 -17.74 16.21
C VAL A 28 13.42 -16.91 16.03
N ALA A 29 12.60 -17.22 15.02
CA ALA A 29 11.33 -16.52 14.84
C ALA A 29 10.37 -16.78 16.00
N MET A 30 10.37 -17.99 16.56
CA MET A 30 9.57 -18.35 17.75
C MET A 30 10.05 -17.61 19.00
N GLU A 31 11.35 -17.39 19.18
CA GLU A 31 11.88 -16.56 20.25
C GLU A 31 11.37 -15.10 20.12
N TYR A 32 11.44 -14.50 18.93
CA TYR A 32 10.90 -13.17 18.69
C TYR A 32 9.39 -13.11 18.86
N ARG A 33 8.65 -14.14 18.48
CA ARG A 33 7.20 -14.23 18.70
C ARG A 33 6.84 -14.13 20.19
N GLN A 34 7.65 -14.71 21.06
CA GLN A 34 7.45 -14.62 22.51
C GLN A 34 7.93 -13.28 23.09
N TYR A 35 8.95 -12.69 22.46
CA TYR A 35 9.54 -11.44 22.92
C TYR A 35 8.69 -10.21 22.61
N PHE A 36 8.15 -10.12 21.39
CA PHE A 36 7.36 -8.97 20.98
C PHE A 36 5.93 -9.04 21.54
N GLN A 37 5.58 -8.05 22.35
CA GLN A 37 4.21 -7.87 22.82
C GLN A 37 3.34 -7.21 21.76
N GLU A 38 3.88 -6.23 21.06
CA GLU A 38 3.23 -5.50 19.96
C GLU A 38 4.19 -5.34 18.78
N ILE A 39 3.64 -5.38 17.58
CA ILE A 39 4.36 -5.16 16.32
C ILE A 39 3.63 -4.03 15.59
N LEU A 40 4.28 -2.87 15.49
CA LEU A 40 3.73 -1.67 14.86
C LEU A 40 4.33 -1.52 13.46
N ILE A 41 3.48 -1.41 12.45
CA ILE A 41 3.91 -1.35 11.05
C ILE A 41 3.26 -0.12 10.43
N ASP A 42 4.09 0.77 9.92
CA ASP A 42 3.67 1.94 9.16
C ASP A 42 3.81 1.67 7.66
N GLU A 43 3.07 2.43 6.83
CA GLU A 43 3.05 2.32 5.37
C GLU A 43 2.84 0.87 4.89
N TYR A 44 1.93 0.15 5.54
CA TYR A 44 1.75 -1.28 5.28
C TYR A 44 1.34 -1.60 3.83
N GLN A 45 0.74 -0.66 3.09
CA GLN A 45 0.43 -0.79 1.65
C GLN A 45 1.66 -1.03 0.78
N ASP A 46 2.86 -0.67 1.26
CA ASP A 46 4.12 -0.85 0.53
C ASP A 46 4.86 -2.14 0.91
N SER A 47 4.26 -2.96 1.76
CA SER A 47 4.81 -4.25 2.17
C SER A 47 4.82 -5.26 1.02
N ASN A 48 5.83 -6.11 1.01
CA ASN A 48 5.95 -7.23 0.07
C ASN A 48 5.72 -8.58 0.78
N LEU A 49 5.61 -9.66 0.00
CA LEU A 49 5.36 -11.00 0.53
C LEU A 49 6.43 -11.49 1.53
N VAL A 50 7.69 -11.13 1.32
CA VAL A 50 8.76 -11.54 2.23
C VAL A 50 8.59 -10.87 3.58
N GLN A 51 8.28 -9.58 3.59
CA GLN A 51 7.98 -8.84 4.81
C GLN A 51 6.75 -9.41 5.52
N GLU A 52 5.68 -9.71 4.78
CA GLU A 52 4.47 -10.32 5.36
C GLU A 52 4.77 -11.69 5.99
N TYR A 53 5.54 -12.55 5.32
CA TYR A 53 5.94 -13.83 5.90
C TYR A 53 6.81 -13.68 7.17
N LEU A 54 7.71 -12.69 7.20
CA LEU A 54 8.52 -12.40 8.37
C LEU A 54 7.65 -11.90 9.53
N LEU A 55 6.76 -10.94 9.27
CA LEU A 55 5.84 -10.39 10.26
C LEU A 55 4.91 -11.47 10.82
N SER A 56 4.34 -12.31 9.97
CA SER A 56 3.50 -13.43 10.40
C SER A 56 4.28 -14.45 11.23
N ALA A 57 5.54 -14.71 10.90
CA ALA A 57 6.36 -15.66 11.64
C ALA A 57 6.66 -15.21 13.08
N ILE A 58 6.78 -13.89 13.32
CA ILE A 58 7.07 -13.31 14.63
C ILE A 58 5.84 -12.79 15.36
N SER A 59 4.68 -12.76 14.71
CA SER A 59 3.41 -12.39 15.35
C SER A 59 2.83 -13.56 16.14
N GLY A 60 1.94 -13.27 17.07
CA GLY A 60 1.22 -14.29 17.84
C GLY A 60 -0.08 -14.77 17.23
N GLU A 61 -0.41 -14.39 15.99
CA GLU A 61 -1.73 -14.66 15.38
C GLU A 61 -2.06 -16.15 15.30
N GLU A 62 -1.09 -17.01 14.96
CA GLU A 62 -1.29 -18.47 14.93
C GLU A 62 -1.62 -19.06 16.32
N GLU A 63 -1.29 -18.32 17.38
CA GLU A 63 -1.56 -18.67 18.78
C GLU A 63 -2.80 -17.95 19.33
N GLY A 64 -3.55 -17.23 18.47
CA GLY A 64 -4.71 -16.42 18.85
C GLY A 64 -4.37 -15.11 19.57
N ARG A 65 -3.13 -14.65 19.52
CA ARG A 65 -2.68 -13.39 20.07
C ARG A 65 -2.49 -12.38 18.94
N TYR A 66 -3.47 -11.50 18.75
CA TYR A 66 -3.50 -10.50 17.69
C TYR A 66 -2.70 -9.25 18.10
N ASN A 67 -1.41 -9.30 17.90
CA ASN A 67 -0.47 -8.29 18.37
C ASN A 67 0.15 -7.44 17.24
N ARG A 68 -0.45 -7.41 16.06
CA ARG A 68 -0.04 -6.52 14.96
C ARG A 68 -0.95 -5.29 14.88
N PHE A 69 -0.34 -4.11 14.83
CA PHE A 69 -0.99 -2.86 14.51
C PHE A 69 -0.40 -2.32 13.22
N MET A 70 -1.23 -2.21 12.20
CA MET A 70 -0.82 -1.82 10.85
C MET A 70 -1.51 -0.53 10.45
N VAL A 71 -0.72 0.42 9.95
CA VAL A 71 -1.22 1.68 9.42
C VAL A 71 -0.83 1.78 7.94
N GLY A 72 -1.72 2.28 7.11
CA GLY A 72 -1.45 2.48 5.71
C GLY A 72 -2.61 3.13 4.97
N ASP A 73 -2.34 3.50 3.74
CA ASP A 73 -3.33 4.04 2.82
C ASP A 73 -3.08 3.46 1.42
N VAL A 74 -3.96 2.57 0.99
CA VAL A 74 -3.82 1.91 -0.32
C VAL A 74 -3.78 2.91 -1.48
N LYS A 75 -4.40 4.11 -1.32
CA LYS A 75 -4.36 5.19 -2.31
C LYS A 75 -2.94 5.75 -2.54
N GLN A 76 -2.05 5.56 -1.56
CA GLN A 76 -0.67 6.02 -1.60
C GLN A 76 0.32 4.93 -2.04
N SER A 77 -0.17 3.75 -2.40
CA SER A 77 0.70 2.66 -2.89
C SER A 77 1.26 2.99 -4.27
N ILE A 78 2.51 3.40 -4.32
CA ILE A 78 3.24 3.75 -5.55
C ILE A 78 4.47 2.85 -5.80
N TYR A 79 4.80 1.95 -4.86
CA TYR A 79 6.01 1.13 -4.91
C TYR A 79 5.81 -0.28 -5.51
N LYS A 80 4.81 -0.46 -6.35
CA LYS A 80 4.57 -1.74 -7.04
C LYS A 80 5.79 -2.24 -7.83
N PHE A 81 6.59 -1.32 -8.39
CA PHE A 81 7.85 -1.61 -9.07
C PHE A 81 8.95 -2.16 -8.12
N ARG A 82 8.80 -2.00 -6.80
CA ARG A 82 9.65 -2.59 -5.75
C ARG A 82 9.05 -3.86 -5.15
N LEU A 83 8.15 -4.53 -5.87
CA LEU A 83 7.45 -5.73 -5.44
C LEU A 83 6.49 -5.50 -4.25
N ALA A 84 6.10 -4.26 -3.96
CA ALA A 84 5.03 -3.99 -3.02
C ALA A 84 3.73 -4.68 -3.46
N ARG A 85 3.00 -5.21 -2.51
CA ARG A 85 1.76 -5.97 -2.72
C ARG A 85 0.61 -5.28 -1.96
N PRO A 86 0.04 -4.22 -2.51
CA PRO A 86 -1.09 -3.54 -1.88
C PRO A 86 -2.29 -4.46 -1.65
N GLU A 87 -2.35 -5.59 -2.38
CA GLU A 87 -3.36 -6.62 -2.18
C GLU A 87 -3.34 -7.21 -0.76
N LEU A 88 -2.18 -7.25 -0.09
CA LEU A 88 -2.06 -7.68 1.31
C LEU A 88 -2.79 -6.74 2.27
N PHE A 89 -2.74 -5.43 1.99
CA PHE A 89 -3.49 -4.44 2.74
C PHE A 89 -4.99 -4.53 2.44
N LEU A 90 -5.35 -4.65 1.16
CA LEU A 90 -6.76 -4.74 0.73
C LEU A 90 -7.45 -5.97 1.30
N GLU A 91 -6.78 -7.13 1.36
CA GLU A 91 -7.32 -8.33 1.98
C GLU A 91 -7.72 -8.08 3.44
N LYS A 92 -6.83 -7.42 4.21
CA LYS A 92 -7.12 -7.06 5.60
C LYS A 92 -8.22 -6.00 5.69
N TYR A 93 -8.19 -5.01 4.81
CA TYR A 93 -9.21 -3.97 4.74
C TYR A 93 -10.62 -4.54 4.48
N ASP A 94 -10.72 -5.53 3.60
CA ASP A 94 -12.00 -6.16 3.24
C ASP A 94 -12.47 -7.19 4.28
N THR A 95 -11.55 -7.80 5.05
CA THR A 95 -11.87 -8.89 5.99
C THR A 95 -12.02 -8.42 7.44
N TYR A 96 -11.28 -7.39 7.86
CA TYR A 96 -11.34 -6.87 9.23
C TYR A 96 -12.62 -6.09 9.48
N GLN A 97 -13.16 -6.22 10.67
CA GLN A 97 -14.41 -5.58 11.07
C GLN A 97 -14.15 -4.29 11.88
N GLU A 98 -15.19 -3.49 12.13
CA GLU A 98 -15.07 -2.30 12.99
C GLU A 98 -14.89 -2.66 14.48
N THR A 99 -15.17 -3.89 14.86
CA THR A 99 -15.04 -4.40 16.24
C THR A 99 -14.51 -5.83 16.23
N GLY A 100 -13.91 -6.25 17.34
CA GLY A 100 -13.37 -7.59 17.53
C GLY A 100 -11.85 -7.64 17.50
N ASP A 101 -11.31 -8.84 17.48
CA ASP A 101 -9.86 -9.09 17.55
C ASP A 101 -9.11 -8.64 16.29
N LEU A 102 -9.77 -8.72 15.14
CA LEU A 102 -9.28 -8.20 13.86
C LEU A 102 -10.07 -6.93 13.52
N CYS A 103 -9.64 -5.82 14.11
CA CYS A 103 -10.34 -4.55 14.05
C CYS A 103 -9.75 -3.62 12.98
N ARG A 104 -10.65 -2.97 12.20
CA ARG A 104 -10.32 -1.92 11.25
C ARG A 104 -10.83 -0.58 11.74
N ILE A 105 -9.98 0.43 11.67
CA ILE A 105 -10.32 1.82 11.99
C ILE A 105 -10.04 2.68 10.75
N ASP A 106 -11.08 3.29 10.20
CA ASP A 106 -10.97 4.17 9.04
C ASP A 106 -10.72 5.62 9.50
N LEU A 107 -9.59 6.21 9.08
CA LEU A 107 -9.19 7.58 9.40
C LEU A 107 -9.43 8.48 8.20
N ALA A 108 -10.62 9.08 8.10
CA ALA A 108 -10.99 9.93 6.97
C ALA A 108 -10.58 11.41 7.12
N LYS A 109 -10.22 11.87 8.34
CA LYS A 109 -9.91 13.28 8.60
C LYS A 109 -8.46 13.61 8.28
N ASN A 110 -8.26 14.62 7.43
CA ASN A 110 -6.96 15.19 7.11
C ASN A 110 -6.69 16.43 7.97
N PHE A 111 -5.68 16.37 8.84
CA PHE A 111 -5.26 17.47 9.72
C PHE A 111 -4.05 18.24 9.19
N ARG A 112 -3.49 17.81 8.07
CA ARG A 112 -2.25 18.36 7.49
C ARG A 112 -2.50 19.48 6.48
N SER A 113 -3.55 19.33 5.67
CA SER A 113 -3.77 20.15 4.49
C SER A 113 -4.95 21.11 4.66
N ARG A 114 -4.88 22.24 3.98
CA ARG A 114 -6.01 23.18 3.86
C ARG A 114 -7.13 22.56 3.03
N ILE A 115 -8.34 23.08 3.21
CA ILE A 115 -9.55 22.60 2.51
C ILE A 115 -9.39 22.65 0.98
N GLN A 116 -8.73 23.69 0.43
CA GLN A 116 -8.50 23.83 -1.01
C GLN A 116 -7.70 22.64 -1.58
N VAL A 117 -6.71 22.14 -0.83
CA VAL A 117 -5.92 20.97 -1.23
C VAL A 117 -6.76 19.70 -1.13
N VAL A 118 -7.50 19.55 -0.05
CA VAL A 118 -8.39 18.38 0.18
C VAL A 118 -9.44 18.30 -0.91
N ASP A 119 -10.10 19.41 -1.24
CA ASP A 119 -11.12 19.47 -2.29
C ASP A 119 -10.55 19.18 -3.68
N ALA A 120 -9.36 19.70 -3.99
CA ALA A 120 -8.68 19.42 -5.25
C ALA A 120 -8.33 17.92 -5.39
N VAL A 121 -7.79 17.31 -4.34
CA VAL A 121 -7.49 15.88 -4.29
C VAL A 121 -8.77 15.06 -4.48
N ASN A 122 -9.81 15.33 -3.70
CA ASN A 122 -11.10 14.67 -3.85
C ASN A 122 -11.68 14.85 -5.26
N GLY A 123 -11.59 16.08 -5.80
CA GLY A 123 -12.09 16.41 -7.13
C GLY A 123 -11.40 15.64 -8.25
N VAL A 124 -10.10 15.37 -8.14
CA VAL A 124 -9.36 14.56 -9.10
C VAL A 124 -9.67 13.08 -8.90
N PHE A 125 -9.45 12.56 -7.70
CA PHE A 125 -9.53 11.12 -7.45
C PHE A 125 -10.94 10.54 -7.58
N SER A 126 -11.99 11.32 -7.27
CA SER A 126 -13.37 10.90 -7.54
C SER A 126 -13.68 10.63 -9.02
N ARG A 127 -12.86 11.18 -9.93
CA ARG A 127 -13.02 11.01 -11.38
C ARG A 127 -12.15 9.94 -12.00
N ILE A 128 -10.98 9.69 -11.42
CA ILE A 128 -9.97 8.80 -12.03
C ILE A 128 -9.75 7.49 -11.27
N MET A 129 -10.11 7.43 -9.99
CA MET A 129 -9.85 6.24 -9.17
C MET A 129 -11.06 5.32 -9.17
N SER A 130 -10.83 4.06 -9.50
CA SER A 130 -11.80 2.97 -9.44
C SER A 130 -11.13 1.71 -8.90
N ARG A 131 -11.91 0.64 -8.65
CA ARG A 131 -11.33 -0.66 -8.27
C ARG A 131 -10.37 -1.22 -9.32
N GLU A 132 -10.57 -0.90 -10.59
CA GLU A 132 -9.68 -1.31 -11.69
C GLU A 132 -8.42 -0.44 -11.77
N ILE A 133 -8.58 0.86 -11.45
CA ILE A 133 -7.49 1.84 -11.46
C ILE A 133 -7.28 2.34 -10.03
N GLY A 134 -6.40 1.69 -9.25
CA GLY A 134 -6.10 2.09 -7.88
C GLY A 134 -6.52 1.09 -6.81
N GLY A 135 -7.26 0.03 -7.16
CA GLY A 135 -7.60 -1.07 -6.26
C GLY A 135 -8.80 -0.82 -5.36
N ILE A 136 -9.26 0.43 -5.19
CA ILE A 136 -10.45 0.80 -4.41
C ILE A 136 -11.35 1.76 -5.20
N ALA A 137 -12.64 1.77 -4.88
CA ALA A 137 -13.54 2.83 -5.32
C ALA A 137 -13.29 4.09 -4.47
N TYR A 138 -13.27 5.27 -5.11
CA TYR A 138 -13.18 6.53 -4.40
C TYR A 138 -14.58 7.03 -4.04
N ASP A 139 -15.12 6.48 -2.98
CA ASP A 139 -16.43 6.81 -2.42
C ASP A 139 -16.30 7.69 -1.15
N ASP A 140 -17.40 7.93 -0.46
CA ASP A 140 -17.43 8.74 0.76
C ASP A 140 -16.53 8.18 1.89
N LYS A 141 -16.22 6.88 1.89
CA LYS A 141 -15.31 6.27 2.86
C LYS A 141 -13.85 6.49 2.50
N ALA A 142 -13.54 6.55 1.21
CA ALA A 142 -12.19 6.79 0.71
C ALA A 142 -11.85 8.28 0.61
N ALA A 143 -12.85 9.16 0.55
CA ALA A 143 -12.67 10.61 0.45
C ALA A 143 -12.01 11.19 1.71
N LEU A 144 -11.26 12.27 1.51
CA LEU A 144 -10.61 13.00 2.59
C LEU A 144 -11.54 14.10 3.12
N TYR A 145 -11.60 14.26 4.43
CA TYR A 145 -12.38 15.32 5.09
C TYR A 145 -11.46 16.26 5.88
N PRO A 146 -11.66 17.58 5.82
CA PRO A 146 -10.87 18.52 6.60
C PRO A 146 -11.01 18.22 8.09
N GLY A 147 -9.88 18.04 8.79
CA GLY A 147 -9.82 17.82 10.24
C GLY A 147 -9.26 19.00 11.00
N ALA A 148 -8.48 19.87 10.33
CA ALA A 148 -7.90 21.07 10.92
C ALA A 148 -8.60 22.34 10.42
N VAL A 149 -8.66 23.35 11.29
CA VAL A 149 -9.14 24.69 10.93
C VAL A 149 -7.92 25.56 10.67
N TYR A 150 -7.84 26.11 9.45
CA TYR A 150 -6.81 27.07 9.07
C TYR A 150 -7.41 28.47 8.95
N PRO A 151 -6.64 29.55 9.17
CA PRO A 151 -7.07 30.90 8.89
C PRO A 151 -7.57 31.04 7.45
N ALA A 152 -8.65 31.78 7.26
CA ALA A 152 -9.16 32.08 5.93
C ALA A 152 -8.07 32.72 5.07
N GLN A 153 -7.95 32.33 3.82
CA GLN A 153 -7.05 32.88 2.84
C GLN A 153 -7.84 33.22 1.58
N GLU A 154 -7.80 34.49 1.23
CA GLU A 154 -8.45 35.02 0.01
C GLU A 154 -7.44 35.13 -1.16
N ASP A 155 -6.16 34.89 -0.89
CA ASP A 155 -5.11 34.97 -1.91
C ASP A 155 -5.28 33.84 -2.94
N PRO A 156 -5.46 34.17 -4.23
CA PRO A 156 -5.54 33.17 -5.33
C PRO A 156 -4.36 32.21 -5.39
N ALA A 157 -3.18 32.59 -4.88
CA ALA A 157 -2.01 31.74 -4.83
C ALA A 157 -2.20 30.44 -4.01
N TYR A 158 -3.25 30.35 -3.19
CA TYR A 158 -3.64 29.12 -2.48
C TYR A 158 -4.65 28.27 -3.24
N GLY A 159 -5.04 28.68 -4.44
CA GLY A 159 -5.89 27.91 -5.33
C GLY A 159 -5.13 26.72 -5.93
N SER A 160 -5.87 25.68 -6.30
CA SER A 160 -5.28 24.55 -7.05
C SER A 160 -5.25 24.89 -8.53
N GLU A 161 -4.12 24.67 -9.18
CA GLU A 161 -3.93 24.96 -10.60
C GLU A 161 -3.73 23.66 -11.39
N LEU A 162 -4.28 23.57 -12.58
CA LEU A 162 -4.08 22.50 -13.53
C LEU A 162 -3.29 23.02 -14.73
N LEU A 163 -2.04 22.59 -14.86
CA LEU A 163 -1.19 22.90 -16.00
C LEU A 163 -1.26 21.75 -17.02
N LEU A 164 -1.87 22.01 -18.17
CA LEU A 164 -1.90 21.06 -19.28
C LEU A 164 -0.84 21.39 -20.32
N ILE A 165 0.14 20.51 -20.47
CA ILE A 165 1.22 20.65 -21.45
C ILE A 165 0.95 19.68 -22.59
N ARG A 166 0.65 20.20 -23.77
CA ARG A 166 0.53 19.41 -25.00
C ARG A 166 1.94 19.04 -25.48
N LYS A 167 2.19 17.75 -25.59
CA LYS A 167 3.42 17.28 -26.24
C LYS A 167 3.31 17.55 -27.74
N PRO A 168 4.27 18.29 -28.35
CA PRO A 168 4.24 18.55 -29.79
C PRO A 168 4.37 17.25 -30.56
N GLU A 169 3.66 17.16 -31.68
CA GLU A 169 3.80 16.03 -32.60
C GLU A 169 5.20 16.03 -33.25
N LYS A 170 5.62 14.84 -33.76
CA LYS A 170 7.00 14.62 -34.21
C LYS A 170 7.47 15.59 -35.33
N GLY A 171 6.54 16.15 -36.13
CA GLY A 171 6.79 17.16 -37.15
C GLY A 171 6.87 18.61 -36.62
N GLU A 172 6.18 18.92 -35.53
CA GLU A 172 6.16 20.27 -34.94
C GLU A 172 7.48 20.58 -34.18
N ARG A 173 8.28 19.54 -33.86
CA ARG A 173 9.59 19.71 -33.16
C ARG A 173 10.67 20.25 -34.06
N GLU A 174 10.63 19.97 -35.36
CA GLU A 174 11.62 20.43 -36.34
C GLU A 174 11.44 21.92 -36.69
N GLU A 175 10.22 22.45 -36.64
CA GLU A 175 9.93 23.84 -36.90
C GLU A 175 10.21 24.79 -35.71
N SER A 176 10.13 24.27 -34.46
CA SER A 176 10.29 25.08 -33.25
C SER A 176 11.73 25.28 -32.79
N GLY A 177 12.72 24.63 -33.40
CA GLY A 177 14.15 24.81 -33.08
C GLY A 177 14.55 24.37 -31.66
N ILE A 178 13.70 23.69 -30.94
CA ILE A 178 13.99 23.17 -29.59
C ILE A 178 14.74 21.84 -29.78
N GLY A 179 16.06 21.95 -29.90
CA GLY A 179 16.94 20.80 -29.88
C GLY A 179 16.80 19.99 -28.60
N GLU A 180 16.90 18.66 -28.71
CA GLU A 180 16.99 17.76 -27.58
C GLU A 180 18.18 18.16 -26.71
N GLN A 181 17.94 18.86 -25.61
CA GLN A 181 18.91 18.89 -24.52
C GLN A 181 18.75 17.55 -23.78
N HIS A 182 19.66 16.64 -24.09
CA HIS A 182 19.87 15.44 -23.32
C HIS A 182 20.08 15.83 -21.85
N ALA A 183 19.20 15.36 -20.99
CA ALA A 183 19.46 15.33 -19.55
C ALA A 183 20.46 14.18 -19.30
N GLU A 184 21.73 14.40 -19.69
CA GLU A 184 22.84 13.65 -19.16
C GLU A 184 23.32 14.34 -17.89
N GLY A 185 23.32 13.60 -16.80
CA GLY A 185 24.15 13.91 -15.65
C GLY A 185 23.46 14.48 -14.44
N ALA A 186 23.12 13.61 -13.52
CA ALA A 186 23.48 13.75 -12.11
C ALA A 186 23.45 12.38 -11.45
N GLY A 187 24.53 11.63 -11.65
CA GLY A 187 24.94 10.66 -10.67
C GLY A 187 25.73 11.38 -9.57
N VAL A 188 25.26 11.29 -8.35
CA VAL A 188 26.04 11.12 -7.11
C VAL A 188 25.09 10.51 -6.08
#